data_6f98d6e12b00cd7cd47ac3f5bd001c64
#
_entry.id   6f98d6e12b00cd7cd47ac3f5bd001c64
#
_cell.length_a   1.000
_cell.length_b   1.000
_cell.length_c   1.000
_cell.angle_alpha   90.00
_cell.angle_beta   90.00
_cell.angle_gamma   90.00
#
_symmetry.space_group_name_H-M   'P 1'
#
loop_
_entity.id
_entity.type
_entity.pdbx_description
1 polymer ?
#
loop_
_entity_poly.entity_id
_entity_poly.type
_entity_poly.pdbx_seq_one_letter_code
_entity_poly.pdbx_strand_id
1 'polypeptide(L)'
;MAKTRILIADDEEGIRESLTLILGEDYDLVFATNGEEALTRLRRETFGVALLDIKMPKLDGMEVLKRLNGSRHATPVIMLTAYQSVELAQDAVRLGARDYLPKPFERDQILSAIRDVLK
;
A
#
# COMPACT_ATOMS: atom_id res chain seq x y z
N MET A 1 12.73 20.38 -3.85
CA MET A 1 11.88 19.86 -2.77
C MET A 1 11.94 18.35 -2.74
N ALA A 2 11.86 17.80 -1.55
CA ALA A 2 11.86 16.35 -1.40
C ALA A 2 10.58 15.76 -1.99
N LYS A 3 10.70 14.61 -2.65
CA LYS A 3 9.53 13.89 -3.16
C LYS A 3 8.81 13.22 -2.00
N THR A 4 7.50 13.09 -2.12
CA THR A 4 6.69 12.33 -1.17
C THR A 4 7.11 10.86 -1.19
N ARG A 5 7.32 10.29 -0.02
CA ARG A 5 7.71 8.88 0.11
C ARG A 5 6.48 7.99 0.08
N ILE A 6 6.56 6.91 -0.69
CA ILE A 6 5.50 5.92 -0.80
C ILE A 6 6.11 4.55 -0.45
N LEU A 7 5.46 3.84 0.48
CA LEU A 7 5.82 2.45 0.76
C LEU A 7 5.01 1.55 -0.18
N ILE A 8 5.68 0.63 -0.84
CA ILE A 8 5.04 -0.40 -1.68
C ILE A 8 5.38 -1.76 -1.08
N ALA A 9 4.36 -2.42 -0.55
CA ALA A 9 4.51 -3.75 0.05
C ALA A 9 3.88 -4.79 -0.87
N ASP A 10 4.70 -5.54 -1.58
CA ASP A 10 4.29 -6.54 -2.55
C ASP A 10 5.46 -7.50 -2.80
N ASP A 11 5.20 -8.80 -2.76
CA ASP A 11 6.24 -9.79 -2.97
C ASP A 11 6.49 -10.13 -4.45
N GLU A 12 5.68 -9.57 -5.36
CA GLU A 12 5.84 -9.81 -6.79
C GLU A 12 6.75 -8.75 -7.42
N GLU A 13 7.88 -9.21 -7.95
CA GLU A 13 8.85 -8.31 -8.58
C GLU A 13 8.24 -7.53 -9.75
N GLY A 14 7.43 -8.18 -10.58
CA GLY A 14 6.79 -7.53 -11.73
C GLY A 14 5.87 -6.39 -11.33
N ILE A 15 5.18 -6.53 -10.21
CA ILE A 15 4.33 -5.46 -9.70
C ILE A 15 5.18 -4.29 -9.21
N ARG A 16 6.25 -4.56 -8.46
CA ARG A 16 7.16 -3.51 -8.00
C ARG A 16 7.78 -2.75 -9.16
N GLU A 17 8.18 -3.47 -10.22
CA GLU A 17 8.73 -2.84 -11.43
C GLU A 17 7.71 -1.97 -12.15
N SER A 18 6.47 -2.47 -12.29
CA SER A 18 5.39 -1.70 -12.91
C SER A 18 5.11 -0.41 -12.15
N LEU A 19 5.05 -0.50 -10.83
CA LEU A 19 4.81 0.68 -9.99
C LEU A 19 5.98 1.67 -10.03
N THR A 20 7.20 1.17 -10.17
CA THR A 20 8.38 2.03 -10.35
C THR A 20 8.26 2.84 -11.64
N LEU A 21 7.81 2.21 -12.73
CA LEU A 21 7.63 2.90 -13.99
C LEU A 21 6.53 3.98 -13.91
N ILE A 22 5.48 3.71 -13.17
CA ILE A 22 4.35 4.65 -13.04
C ILE A 22 4.68 5.80 -12.08
N LEU A 23 5.33 5.51 -10.97
CA LEU A 23 5.45 6.43 -9.83
C LEU A 23 6.85 6.96 -9.58
N GLY A 24 7.88 6.31 -10.12
CA GLY A 24 9.27 6.57 -9.70
C GLY A 24 9.81 7.94 -10.04
N GLU A 25 9.25 8.65 -11.02
CA GLU A 25 9.69 10.00 -11.35
C GLU A 25 9.18 11.04 -10.35
N ASP A 26 7.94 10.83 -9.86
CA ASP A 26 7.26 11.84 -9.03
C ASP A 26 7.35 11.56 -7.54
N TYR A 27 7.63 10.31 -7.16
CA TYR A 27 7.62 9.87 -5.76
C TYR A 27 8.89 9.12 -5.42
N ASP A 28 9.23 9.15 -4.13
CA ASP A 28 10.35 8.39 -3.59
C ASP A 28 9.82 7.05 -3.08
N LEU A 29 10.17 5.96 -3.77
CA LEU A 29 9.60 4.65 -3.51
C LEU A 29 10.47 3.84 -2.56
N VAL A 30 9.82 3.23 -1.56
CA VAL A 30 10.43 2.30 -0.62
C VAL A 30 9.67 0.99 -0.72
N PHE A 31 10.37 -0.14 -0.80
CA PHE A 31 9.76 -1.43 -1.01
C PHE A 31 9.85 -2.33 0.21
N ALA A 32 8.80 -3.10 0.43
CA ALA A 32 8.79 -4.22 1.37
C ALA A 32 8.30 -5.46 0.62
N THR A 33 8.89 -6.60 0.85
CA THR A 33 8.55 -7.84 0.15
C THR A 33 7.77 -8.83 0.99
N ASN A 34 7.50 -8.47 2.23
CA ASN A 34 6.68 -9.27 3.14
C ASN A 34 6.00 -8.36 4.16
N GLY A 35 5.02 -8.92 4.86
CA GLY A 35 4.21 -8.14 5.79
C GLY A 35 4.94 -7.69 7.05
N GLU A 36 5.89 -8.47 7.54
CA GLU A 36 6.67 -8.08 8.72
C GLU A 36 7.52 -6.85 8.43
N GLU A 37 8.18 -6.83 7.27
CA GLU A 37 8.96 -5.69 6.84
C GLU A 37 8.08 -4.46 6.66
N ALA A 38 6.92 -4.63 6.02
CA ALA A 38 5.97 -3.54 5.82
C ALA A 38 5.53 -2.95 7.16
N LEU A 39 5.15 -3.79 8.10
CA LEU A 39 4.70 -3.35 9.42
C LEU A 39 5.81 -2.60 10.17
N THR A 40 7.03 -3.12 10.14
CA THR A 40 8.18 -2.49 10.79
C THR A 40 8.43 -1.10 10.21
N ARG A 41 8.43 -0.99 8.89
CA ARG A 41 8.66 0.30 8.24
C ARG A 41 7.55 1.31 8.54
N LEU A 42 6.30 0.88 8.51
CA LEU A 42 5.15 1.76 8.78
C LEU A 42 5.13 2.27 10.22
N ARG A 43 5.69 1.50 11.15
CA ARG A 43 5.79 1.91 12.55
C ARG A 43 6.95 2.86 12.83
N ARG A 44 8.01 2.78 12.03
CA ARG A 44 9.27 3.52 12.28
C ARG A 44 9.46 4.73 11.39
N GLU A 45 8.84 4.75 10.22
CA GLU A 45 9.08 5.78 9.21
C GLU A 45 7.78 6.45 8.80
N THR A 46 7.88 7.66 8.31
CA THR A 46 6.72 8.41 7.81
C THR A 46 6.66 8.32 6.28
N PHE A 47 5.48 7.97 5.78
CA PHE A 47 5.21 7.92 4.35
C PHE A 47 3.95 8.74 4.05
N GLY A 48 3.86 9.24 2.82
CA GLY A 48 2.65 9.93 2.37
C GLY A 48 1.50 8.95 2.14
N VAL A 49 1.81 7.76 1.66
CA VAL A 49 0.84 6.69 1.44
C VAL A 49 1.58 5.35 1.39
N ALA A 50 0.87 4.27 1.71
CA ALA A 50 1.36 2.91 1.55
C ALA A 50 0.44 2.13 0.62
N LEU A 51 1.01 1.45 -0.37
CA LEU A 51 0.31 0.47 -1.21
C LEU A 51 0.61 -0.90 -0.65
N LEU A 52 -0.41 -1.66 -0.29
CA LEU A 52 -0.26 -2.89 0.47
C LEU A 52 -1.02 -4.02 -0.19
N ASP A 53 -0.33 -5.09 -0.59
CA ASP A 53 -0.99 -6.29 -1.10
C ASP A 53 -1.48 -7.13 0.07
N ILE A 54 -2.52 -7.92 -0.16
CA ILE A 54 -3.04 -8.84 0.84
C ILE A 54 -2.14 -10.06 0.96
N LYS A 55 -1.85 -10.73 -0.16
CA LYS A 55 -1.09 -11.98 -0.12
C LYS A 55 0.41 -11.73 -0.11
N MET A 56 1.01 -11.83 1.06
CA MET A 56 2.46 -11.69 1.25
C MET A 56 2.96 -12.74 2.23
N PRO A 57 4.23 -13.16 2.10
CA PRO A 57 4.84 -14.06 3.09
C PRO A 57 4.91 -13.44 4.48
N LYS A 58 5.04 -14.27 5.47
CA LYS A 58 5.22 -13.95 6.89
C LYS A 58 4.01 -13.33 7.54
N LEU A 59 3.45 -12.27 6.96
CA LEU A 59 2.29 -11.58 7.49
C LEU A 59 1.53 -11.02 6.30
N ASP A 60 0.24 -11.36 6.15
CA ASP A 60 -0.54 -10.84 5.04
C ASP A 60 -0.95 -9.38 5.24
N GLY A 61 -1.41 -8.73 4.16
CA GLY A 61 -1.74 -7.32 4.20
C GLY A 61 -2.89 -6.97 5.11
N MET A 62 -3.88 -7.84 5.25
CA MET A 62 -5.00 -7.58 6.17
C MET A 62 -4.53 -7.60 7.62
N GLU A 63 -3.63 -8.51 7.95
CA GLU A 63 -3.06 -8.57 9.29
C GLU A 63 -2.16 -7.37 9.59
N VAL A 64 -1.39 -6.92 8.60
CA VAL A 64 -0.62 -5.67 8.74
C VAL A 64 -1.55 -4.51 9.05
N LEU A 65 -2.61 -4.36 8.27
CA LEU A 65 -3.60 -3.29 8.45
C LEU A 65 -4.25 -3.37 9.83
N LYS A 66 -4.62 -4.57 10.27
CA LYS A 66 -5.21 -4.80 11.57
C LYS A 66 -4.27 -4.37 12.71
N ARG A 67 -3.00 -4.73 12.62
CA ARG A 67 -2.01 -4.35 13.64
C ARG A 67 -1.71 -2.86 13.65
N LEU A 68 -1.80 -2.21 12.50
CA LEU A 68 -1.64 -0.76 12.42
C LEU A 68 -2.83 0.00 12.99
N ASN A 69 -4.02 -0.57 12.91
CA ASN A 69 -5.25 0.10 13.30
C ASN A 69 -5.26 0.57 14.76
N GLY A 70 -4.53 -0.11 15.63
CA GLY A 70 -4.41 0.29 17.03
C GLY A 70 -3.15 1.09 17.34
N SER A 71 -2.33 1.41 16.36
CA SER A 71 -1.06 2.09 16.57
C SER A 71 -1.12 3.56 16.16
N ARG A 72 -0.06 4.31 16.51
CA ARG A 72 0.01 5.76 16.25
C ARG A 72 0.65 6.09 14.91
N HIS A 73 0.39 5.31 13.88
CA HIS A 73 0.89 5.67 12.57
C HIS A 73 -0.08 6.65 11.89
N ALA A 74 0.46 7.49 11.03
CA ALA A 74 -0.33 8.47 10.28
C ALA A 74 -0.40 8.15 8.79
N THR A 75 0.20 7.05 8.34
CA THR A 75 0.27 6.72 6.92
C THR A 75 -1.06 6.18 6.41
N PRO A 76 -1.71 6.85 5.44
CA PRO A 76 -2.89 6.28 4.80
C PRO A 76 -2.52 5.06 3.96
N VAL A 77 -3.37 4.05 3.95
CA VAL A 77 -3.12 2.77 3.28
C VAL A 77 -4.11 2.56 2.15
N ILE A 78 -3.60 2.18 0.99
CA ILE A 78 -4.39 1.72 -0.16
C ILE A 78 -4.07 0.24 -0.33
N MET A 79 -5.10 -0.61 -0.34
CA MET A 79 -4.92 -2.03 -0.66
C MET A 79 -4.86 -2.20 -2.17
N LEU A 80 -3.86 -2.92 -2.67
CA LEU A 80 -3.67 -3.19 -4.09
C LEU A 80 -3.50 -4.69 -4.27
N THR A 81 -4.53 -5.38 -4.73
CA THR A 81 -4.55 -6.84 -4.66
C THR A 81 -5.36 -7.51 -5.76
N ALA A 82 -4.98 -8.75 -6.10
CA ALA A 82 -5.74 -9.61 -6.99
C ALA A 82 -6.98 -10.21 -6.30
N TYR A 83 -7.05 -10.14 -4.97
CA TYR A 83 -8.21 -10.64 -4.23
C TYR A 83 -9.34 -9.63 -4.28
N GLN A 84 -10.31 -9.90 -5.16
CA GLN A 84 -11.46 -9.02 -5.36
C GLN A 84 -12.69 -9.60 -4.67
N SER A 85 -12.83 -9.31 -3.40
CA SER A 85 -13.95 -9.74 -2.57
C SER A 85 -14.59 -8.52 -1.92
N VAL A 86 -15.91 -8.42 -2.00
CA VAL A 86 -16.67 -7.36 -1.34
C VAL A 86 -16.43 -7.42 0.17
N GLU A 87 -16.37 -8.63 0.72
CA GLU A 87 -16.16 -8.82 2.16
C GLU A 87 -14.78 -8.34 2.59
N LEU A 88 -13.73 -8.68 1.83
CA LEU A 88 -12.38 -8.22 2.13
C LEU A 88 -12.26 -6.70 1.99
N ALA A 89 -12.89 -6.14 0.98
CA ALA A 89 -12.88 -4.69 0.78
C ALA A 89 -13.55 -3.97 1.95
N GLN A 90 -14.70 -4.49 2.41
CA GLN A 90 -15.41 -3.94 3.57
C GLN A 90 -14.57 -4.03 4.83
N ASP A 91 -13.92 -5.18 5.05
CA ASP A 91 -13.05 -5.37 6.21
C ASP A 91 -11.85 -4.42 6.17
N ALA A 92 -11.26 -4.23 5.00
CA ALA A 92 -10.15 -3.31 4.83
C ALA A 92 -10.55 -1.88 5.19
N VAL A 93 -11.71 -1.43 4.73
CA VAL A 93 -12.24 -0.09 5.04
C VAL A 93 -12.49 0.05 6.55
N ARG A 94 -13.06 -0.96 7.19
CA ARG A 94 -13.27 -0.94 8.65
C ARG A 94 -11.96 -0.84 9.42
N LEU A 95 -10.89 -1.41 8.88
CA LEU A 95 -9.56 -1.36 9.48
C LEU A 95 -8.78 -0.11 9.09
N GLY A 96 -9.39 0.80 8.35
CA GLY A 96 -8.84 2.11 8.07
C GLY A 96 -8.21 2.28 6.68
N ALA A 97 -8.34 1.31 5.78
CA ALA A 97 -7.86 1.48 4.41
C ALA A 97 -8.63 2.58 3.70
N ARG A 98 -7.93 3.42 2.95
CA ARG A 98 -8.53 4.53 2.21
C ARG A 98 -9.11 4.09 0.88
N ASP A 99 -8.56 3.03 0.28
CA ASP A 99 -9.02 2.55 -1.01
C ASP A 99 -8.64 1.08 -1.18
N TYR A 100 -9.26 0.41 -2.15
CA TYR A 100 -9.04 -1.00 -2.44
C TYR A 100 -9.04 -1.18 -3.95
N LEU A 101 -7.85 -1.34 -4.53
CA LEU A 101 -7.66 -1.36 -5.97
C LEU A 101 -7.35 -2.76 -6.49
N PRO A 102 -7.81 -3.08 -7.71
CA PRO A 102 -7.58 -4.41 -8.29
C PRO A 102 -6.21 -4.56 -8.93
N LYS A 103 -5.75 -5.80 -9.03
CA LYS A 103 -4.72 -6.23 -9.96
C LYS A 103 -5.39 -7.11 -11.02
N PRO A 104 -5.09 -6.93 -12.29
CA PRO A 104 -4.23 -5.92 -12.87
C PRO A 104 -4.83 -4.53 -12.77
N PHE A 105 -3.98 -3.54 -12.69
CA PHE A 105 -4.37 -2.14 -12.56
C PHE A 105 -3.98 -1.33 -13.79
N GLU A 106 -4.62 -0.19 -13.96
CA GLU A 106 -4.22 0.76 -14.98
C GLU A 106 -3.46 1.91 -14.35
N ARG A 107 -2.58 2.53 -15.14
CA ARG A 107 -1.77 3.65 -14.70
C ARG A 107 -2.60 4.76 -14.06
N ASP A 108 -3.67 5.17 -14.73
CA ASP A 108 -4.51 6.28 -14.25
C ASP A 108 -5.22 5.96 -12.94
N GLN A 109 -5.59 4.69 -12.73
CA GLN A 109 -6.18 4.24 -11.47
C GLN A 109 -5.24 4.47 -10.30
N ILE A 110 -3.98 4.07 -10.46
CA ILE A 110 -2.96 4.20 -9.42
C ILE A 110 -2.68 5.67 -9.14
N LEU A 111 -2.46 6.45 -10.20
CA LEU A 111 -2.14 7.87 -10.05
C LEU A 111 -3.27 8.65 -9.38
N SER A 112 -4.51 8.39 -9.79
CA SER A 112 -5.69 9.04 -9.20
C SER A 112 -5.84 8.71 -7.72
N ALA A 113 -5.72 7.43 -7.38
CA ALA A 113 -5.90 6.98 -5.99
C ALA A 113 -4.86 7.63 -5.08
N ILE A 114 -3.61 7.69 -5.52
CA ILE A 114 -2.53 8.30 -4.74
C ILE A 114 -2.76 9.80 -4.59
N ARG A 115 -3.10 10.50 -5.67
CA ARG A 115 -3.38 11.93 -5.61
C ARG A 115 -4.52 12.25 -4.64
N ASP A 116 -5.58 11.45 -4.67
CA ASP A 116 -6.74 11.67 -3.81
C ASP A 116 -6.38 11.51 -2.34
N VAL A 117 -5.54 10.55 -2.02
CA VAL A 117 -5.08 10.32 -0.65
C VAL A 117 -4.14 11.44 -0.18
N LEU A 118 -3.34 11.99 -1.08
CA LEU A 118 -2.34 13.02 -0.75
C LEU A 118 -2.89 14.45 -0.71
N LYS A 119 -4.13 14.62 -1.04
CA LYS A 119 -4.76 15.96 -0.99
C LYS A 119 -4.80 16.56 0.40
#